data_15bcebece09e250906c0047b071c6473
#
_entry.id   15bcebece09e250906c0047b071c6473
#
_cell.length_a   1.000
_cell.length_b   1.000
_cell.length_c   1.000
_cell.angle_alpha   90.00
_cell.angle_beta   90.00
_cell.angle_gamma   90.00
#
_symmetry.space_group_name_H-M   'P 1'
#
loop_
_entity.id
_entity.type
_entity.pdbx_description
1 polymer ?
#
loop_
_entity_poly.entity_id
_entity_poly.type
_entity_poly.pdbx_seq_one_letter_code
_entity_poly.pdbx_strand_id
1 'polypeptide(L)'
;MENPEVDRKDLAFIIAERSGISPVEALESLKHLGPAISDALVSHGRAEVTGFGTFRLEDRAPRHGVMVGIVWTTPQRQEIVFEAWPSMAEIVATRTGVPTY
;
A
#
# COMPACT_ATOMS: atom_id res chain seq x y z
N MET A 1 -0.76 -4.84 -26.31
CA MET A 1 -1.79 -5.56 -25.56
C MET A 1 -1.57 -5.35 -24.08
N GLU A 2 -2.58 -4.86 -23.41
CA GLU A 2 -2.51 -4.62 -21.97
C GLU A 2 -2.70 -5.92 -21.20
N ASN A 3 -1.90 -6.11 -20.14
CA ASN A 3 -2.13 -7.19 -19.21
C ASN A 3 -3.35 -6.85 -18.35
N PRO A 4 -4.24 -7.82 -18.13
CA PRO A 4 -5.36 -7.55 -17.24
C PRO A 4 -4.86 -7.24 -15.83
N GLU A 5 -5.56 -6.35 -15.16
CA GLU A 5 -5.26 -6.01 -13.80
C GLU A 5 -5.51 -7.21 -12.88
N VAL A 6 -4.59 -7.43 -11.95
CA VAL A 6 -4.72 -8.50 -10.95
C VAL A 6 -5.52 -7.96 -9.77
N ASP A 7 -6.66 -8.55 -9.51
CA ASP A 7 -7.52 -8.12 -8.42
C ASP A 7 -7.35 -9.00 -7.17
N ARG A 8 -8.17 -8.71 -6.16
CA ARG A 8 -8.12 -9.44 -4.89
C ARG A 8 -8.38 -10.94 -5.05
N LYS A 9 -9.26 -11.32 -5.97
CA LYS A 9 -9.57 -12.74 -6.23
C LYS A 9 -8.37 -13.45 -6.81
N ASP A 10 -7.68 -12.81 -7.74
CA ASP A 10 -6.48 -13.37 -8.37
C ASP A 10 -5.38 -13.56 -7.34
N LEU A 11 -5.19 -12.57 -6.46
CA LEU A 11 -4.23 -12.68 -5.37
C LEU A 11 -4.60 -13.81 -4.41
N ALA A 12 -5.89 -13.99 -4.13
CA ALA A 12 -6.36 -15.06 -3.26
C ALA A 12 -6.02 -16.44 -3.83
N PHE A 13 -6.16 -16.65 -5.14
CA PHE A 13 -5.77 -17.89 -5.79
C PHE A 13 -4.28 -18.15 -5.66
N ILE A 14 -3.46 -17.12 -5.88
CA ILE A 14 -2.01 -17.24 -5.76
C ILE A 14 -1.61 -17.60 -4.33
N ILE A 15 -2.21 -16.93 -3.35
CA ILE A 15 -1.94 -17.21 -1.94
C ILE A 15 -2.36 -18.62 -1.58
N ALA A 16 -3.52 -19.06 -2.05
CA ALA A 16 -4.01 -20.42 -1.80
C ALA A 16 -3.04 -21.47 -2.33
N GLU A 17 -2.54 -21.29 -3.54
CA GLU A 17 -1.55 -22.20 -4.13
C GLU A 17 -0.25 -22.26 -3.33
N ARG A 18 0.21 -21.11 -2.85
CA ARG A 18 1.48 -21.03 -2.13
C ARG A 18 1.38 -21.53 -0.69
N SER A 19 0.24 -21.39 -0.06
CA SER A 19 0.07 -21.65 1.38
C SER A 19 -0.66 -22.95 1.70
N GLY A 20 -1.35 -23.52 0.73
CA GLY A 20 -2.15 -24.74 0.96
C GLY A 20 -3.52 -24.49 1.58
N ILE A 21 -3.91 -23.24 1.80
CA ILE A 21 -5.27 -22.92 2.25
C ILE A 21 -6.22 -22.83 1.06
N SER A 22 -7.51 -22.82 1.32
CA SER A 22 -8.49 -22.70 0.24
C SER A 22 -8.54 -21.28 -0.31
N PRO A 23 -8.93 -21.10 -1.60
CA PRO A 23 -9.12 -19.75 -2.16
C PRO A 23 -10.13 -18.92 -1.37
N VAL A 24 -11.16 -19.54 -0.81
CA VAL A 24 -12.16 -18.85 0.00
C VAL A 24 -11.55 -18.29 1.28
N GLU A 25 -10.73 -19.09 1.97
CA GLU A 25 -10.02 -18.65 3.18
C GLU A 25 -9.05 -17.52 2.85
N ALA A 26 -8.32 -17.63 1.74
CA ALA A 26 -7.40 -16.58 1.30
C ALA A 26 -8.15 -15.28 1.00
N LEU A 27 -9.28 -15.36 0.31
CA LEU A 27 -10.09 -14.19 -0.02
C LEU A 27 -10.64 -13.52 1.24
N GLU A 28 -11.14 -14.31 2.20
CA GLU A 28 -11.62 -13.77 3.46
C GLU A 28 -10.52 -13.04 4.22
N SER A 29 -9.33 -13.61 4.28
CA SER A 29 -8.18 -12.98 4.93
C SER A 29 -7.83 -11.65 4.27
N LEU A 30 -7.83 -11.60 2.94
CA LEU A 30 -7.51 -10.37 2.19
C LEU A 30 -8.55 -9.27 2.42
N LYS A 31 -9.80 -9.62 2.65
CA LYS A 31 -10.85 -8.62 2.96
C LYS A 31 -10.56 -7.86 4.25
N HIS A 32 -9.86 -8.49 5.18
CA HIS A 32 -9.55 -7.90 6.48
C HIS A 32 -8.21 -7.15 6.50
N LEU A 33 -7.41 -7.27 5.45
CA LEU A 33 -6.07 -6.66 5.42
C LEU A 33 -6.13 -5.14 5.46
N GLY A 34 -6.95 -4.53 4.61
CA GLY A 34 -7.12 -3.07 4.58
C GLY A 34 -7.60 -2.51 5.91
N PRO A 35 -8.72 -3.02 6.45
CA PRO A 35 -9.19 -2.59 7.76
C PRO A 35 -8.17 -2.79 8.88
N ALA A 36 -7.44 -3.90 8.90
CA ALA A 36 -6.41 -4.15 9.90
C ALA A 36 -5.27 -3.12 9.82
N ILE A 37 -4.81 -2.82 8.60
CA ILE A 37 -3.78 -1.80 8.39
C ILE A 37 -4.31 -0.42 8.82
N SER A 38 -5.57 -0.12 8.50
CA SER A 38 -6.19 1.14 8.90
C SER A 38 -6.23 1.30 10.42
N ASP A 39 -6.60 0.23 11.13
CA ASP A 39 -6.63 0.24 12.61
C ASP A 39 -5.22 0.49 13.17
N ALA A 40 -4.22 -0.15 12.61
CA ALA A 40 -2.84 0.01 13.03
C ALA A 40 -2.34 1.43 12.79
N LEU A 41 -2.68 2.03 11.66
CA LEU A 41 -2.30 3.40 11.34
C LEU A 41 -2.96 4.41 12.29
N VAL A 42 -4.23 4.20 12.62
CA VAL A 42 -4.95 5.06 13.56
C VAL A 42 -4.32 4.97 14.95
N SER A 43 -3.98 3.77 15.41
CA SER A 43 -3.47 3.53 16.76
C SER A 43 -1.98 3.84 16.91
N HIS A 44 -1.19 3.55 15.89
CA HIS A 44 0.28 3.61 16.00
C HIS A 44 0.97 4.47 14.94
N GLY A 45 0.25 4.90 13.91
CA GLY A 45 0.82 5.69 12.82
C GLY A 45 1.69 4.91 11.85
N ARG A 46 1.84 3.61 12.05
CA ARG A 46 2.72 2.76 11.26
C ARG A 46 2.25 1.32 11.30
N ALA A 47 2.34 0.65 10.18
CA ALA A 47 2.05 -0.79 10.07
C ALA A 47 3.09 -1.43 9.16
N GLU A 48 3.80 -2.42 9.67
CA GLU A 48 4.87 -3.10 8.95
C GLU A 48 4.42 -4.52 8.60
N VAL A 49 4.53 -4.87 7.32
CA VAL A 49 4.21 -6.22 6.83
C VAL A 49 5.50 -6.84 6.31
N THR A 50 6.04 -7.78 7.08
CA THR A 50 7.33 -8.41 6.78
C THR A 50 7.36 -8.98 5.35
N GLY A 51 8.41 -8.65 4.60
CA GLY A 51 8.60 -9.10 3.23
C GLY A 51 7.75 -8.37 2.19
N PHE A 52 6.92 -7.44 2.63
CA PHE A 52 6.00 -6.69 1.79
C PHE A 52 6.37 -5.21 1.77
N GLY A 53 6.20 -4.55 2.90
CA GLY A 53 6.48 -3.12 3.02
C GLY A 53 5.98 -2.55 4.32
N THR A 54 6.11 -1.24 4.42
CA THR A 54 5.68 -0.48 5.58
C THR A 54 4.68 0.59 5.14
N PHE A 55 3.56 0.65 5.85
CA PHE A 55 2.58 1.73 5.71
C PHE A 55 2.80 2.71 6.86
N ARG A 56 2.76 4.00 6.58
CA ARG A 56 2.87 5.01 7.63
C ARG A 56 2.01 6.22 7.31
N LEU A 57 1.62 6.92 8.35
CA LEU A 57 0.95 8.20 8.22
C LEU A 57 1.98 9.32 8.21
N GLU A 58 1.82 10.25 7.30
CA GLU A 58 2.61 11.48 7.27
C GLU A 58 1.65 12.66 7.34
N ASP A 59 1.96 13.60 8.21
CA ASP A 59 1.22 14.85 8.31
C ASP A 59 1.73 15.81 7.25
N ARG A 60 0.79 16.40 6.53
CA ARG A 60 1.09 17.47 5.58
C ARG A 60 0.63 18.79 6.17
N ALA A 61 1.58 19.70 6.36
CA ALA A 61 1.29 21.00 6.92
C ALA A 61 0.34 21.79 6.01
N PRO A 62 -0.47 22.71 6.60
CA PRO A 62 -1.28 23.61 5.80
C PRO A 62 -0.39 24.44 4.88
N ARG A 63 -0.88 24.71 3.69
CA ARG A 63 -0.18 25.55 2.71
C ARG A 63 -0.94 26.85 2.53
N HIS A 64 -0.19 27.91 2.35
CA HIS A 64 -0.73 29.25 2.11
C HIS A 64 -0.09 29.81 0.85
N GLY A 65 -0.85 30.63 0.14
CA GLY A 65 -0.30 31.30 -1.02
C GLY A 65 -1.14 32.48 -1.43
N VAL A 66 -0.56 33.32 -2.28
CA VAL A 66 -1.24 34.46 -2.87
C VAL A 66 -1.06 34.35 -4.39
N MET A 67 -2.16 34.40 -5.11
CA MET A 67 -2.14 34.38 -6.56
C MET A 67 -3.10 35.46 -7.07
N VAL A 68 -2.56 36.42 -7.84
CA VAL A 68 -3.33 37.55 -8.40
C VAL A 68 -4.17 38.25 -7.33
N GLY A 69 -3.57 38.50 -6.14
CA GLY A 69 -4.26 39.16 -5.04
C GLY A 69 -5.23 38.31 -4.25
N ILE A 70 -5.35 37.03 -4.60
CA ILE A 70 -6.22 36.09 -3.88
C ILE A 70 -5.37 35.27 -2.92
N VAL A 71 -5.73 35.30 -1.63
CA VAL A 71 -5.10 34.47 -0.61
C VAL A 71 -5.81 33.12 -0.58
N TRP A 72 -5.05 32.04 -0.71
CA TRP A 72 -5.60 30.69 -0.59
C TRP A 72 -4.91 29.92 0.52
N THR A 73 -5.63 28.95 1.07
CA THR A 73 -5.13 28.09 2.16
C THR A 73 -5.54 26.65 1.88
N THR A 74 -4.60 25.74 1.99
CA THR A 74 -4.87 24.31 1.98
C THR A 74 -4.84 23.82 3.41
N PRO A 75 -5.88 23.12 3.91
CA PRO A 75 -5.89 22.64 5.28
C PRO A 75 -4.84 21.57 5.52
N GLN A 76 -4.50 21.38 6.80
CA GLN A 76 -3.67 20.25 7.22
C GLN A 76 -4.36 18.94 6.84
N ARG A 77 -3.58 17.98 6.40
CA ARG A 77 -4.08 16.65 6.02
C ARG A 77 -3.05 15.58 6.35
N GLN A 78 -3.52 14.36 6.37
CA GLN A 78 -2.66 13.20 6.54
C GLN A 78 -2.59 12.43 5.21
N GLU A 79 -1.45 11.84 4.94
CA GLU A 79 -1.26 10.95 3.81
C GLU A 79 -0.82 9.58 4.29
N ILE A 80 -1.34 8.55 3.65
CA ILE A 80 -0.86 7.19 3.85
C ILE A 80 0.24 6.96 2.82
N VAL A 81 1.44 6.65 3.31
CA VAL A 81 2.60 6.39 2.47
C VAL A 81 2.96 4.92 2.59
N PHE A 82 3.14 4.27 1.45
CA PHE A 82 3.61 2.89 1.39
C PHE A 82 5.05 2.87 0.88
N GLU A 83 5.89 2.11 1.56
CA GLU A 83 7.28 1.93 1.18
C GLU A 83 7.58 0.44 1.10
N ALA A 84 7.86 -0.04 -0.10
CA ALA A 84 8.17 -1.44 -0.33
C ALA A 84 9.49 -1.82 0.36
N TRP A 85 9.53 -3.01 0.94
CA TRP A 85 10.77 -3.51 1.51
C TRP A 85 11.80 -3.83 0.41
N PRO A 86 13.09 -3.64 0.68
CA PRO A 86 14.14 -3.95 -0.31
C PRO A 86 14.06 -5.36 -0.86
N SER A 87 13.71 -6.35 -0.03
CA SER A 87 13.59 -7.75 -0.47
C SER A 87 12.55 -7.92 -1.57
N MET A 88 11.41 -7.25 -1.45
CA MET A 88 10.37 -7.31 -2.48
C MET A 88 10.83 -6.59 -3.75
N ALA A 89 11.46 -5.43 -3.61
CA ALA A 89 11.97 -4.66 -4.75
C ALA A 89 13.04 -5.46 -5.50
N GLU A 90 13.92 -6.15 -4.80
CA GLU A 90 14.96 -6.98 -5.41
C GLU A 90 14.37 -8.16 -6.19
N ILE A 91 13.36 -8.83 -5.65
CA ILE A 91 12.70 -9.93 -6.34
C ILE A 91 12.07 -9.44 -7.65
N VAL A 92 11.38 -8.32 -7.62
CA VAL A 92 10.76 -7.76 -8.82
C VAL A 92 11.82 -7.35 -9.83
N ALA A 93 12.86 -6.65 -9.39
CA ALA A 93 13.96 -6.22 -10.27
C ALA A 93 14.64 -7.43 -10.94
N THR A 94 14.90 -8.49 -10.18
CA THR A 94 15.53 -9.69 -10.70
C THR A 94 14.66 -10.36 -11.76
N ARG A 95 13.36 -10.44 -11.52
CA ARG A 95 12.44 -11.13 -12.45
C ARG A 95 12.11 -10.30 -13.69
N THR A 96 12.07 -8.99 -13.58
CA THR A 96 11.77 -8.10 -14.70
C THR A 96 13.02 -7.68 -15.45
N GLY A 97 14.18 -7.75 -14.82
CA GLY A 97 15.44 -7.23 -15.36
C GLY A 97 15.54 -5.72 -15.31
N VAL A 98 14.63 -5.06 -14.61
CA VAL A 98 14.58 -3.59 -14.50
C VAL A 98 14.68 -3.20 -13.03
N PRO A 99 15.61 -2.27 -12.66
CA PRO A 99 15.71 -1.81 -11.28
C PRO A 99 14.40 -1.18 -10.77
N THR A 100 14.11 -1.38 -9.49
CA THR A 100 12.97 -0.74 -8.82
C THR A 100 13.48 0.26 -7.79
N TYR A 101 12.71 1.32 -7.60
CA TYR A 101 13.03 2.36 -6.64
C TYR A 101 11.93 2.51 -5.59
#